data_9ca06c96a047e074d8317fc40c727ce1
#
_entry.id   9ca06c96a047e074d8317fc40c727ce1
#
_cell.length_a   1.000
_cell.length_b   1.000
_cell.length_c   1.000
_cell.angle_alpha   90.00
_cell.angle_beta   90.00
_cell.angle_gamma   90.00
#
_symmetry.space_group_name_H-M   'P 1'
#
loop_
_entity.id
_entity.type
_entity.pdbx_description
1 polymer ?
#
loop_
_entity_poly.entity_id
_entity_poly.type
_entity_poly.pdbx_seq_one_letter_code
_entity_poly.pdbx_strand_id
1 'polypeptide(L)'
;MYGDTWQVRWKEFLSDSYVYGSKIEFNEDGSVSYKNRLMPPGTVIHTWYSMTNFQGNRIEPSLPLIDGERAYSIAVNIDYHNSESEALMLRIIFFDRYDAQAQSIIVRDKKAFFKPSIRTYSYRIELINGGNADFTFKSLVIKEVSEEEFDAEQERIERLKEDSNK
;
A
#
# COMPACT_ATOMS: atom_id res chain seq x y z
N MET A 1 8.63 13.24 15.26
CA MET A 1 9.56 12.38 16.01
C MET A 1 9.78 11.09 15.24
N TYR A 2 11.01 10.65 15.10
CA TYR A 2 11.30 9.37 14.45
C TYR A 2 10.73 8.22 15.24
N GLY A 3 10.18 7.24 14.54
CA GLY A 3 9.64 6.08 15.18
C GLY A 3 8.12 6.04 15.31
N ASP A 4 7.43 7.08 14.85
CA ASP A 4 5.97 7.02 14.76
C ASP A 4 5.59 5.87 13.81
N THR A 5 4.67 5.04 14.27
CA THR A 5 4.24 3.83 13.56
C THR A 5 2.73 3.80 13.50
N TRP A 6 2.21 3.55 12.30
CA TRP A 6 0.76 3.44 12.07
C TRP A 6 0.45 2.08 11.48
N GLN A 7 -0.53 1.41 12.09
CA GLN A 7 -1.05 0.15 11.57
C GLN A 7 -2.33 0.42 10.79
N VAL A 8 -2.34 0.06 9.52
CA VAL A 8 -3.49 0.27 8.64
C VAL A 8 -4.14 -1.08 8.37
N ARG A 9 -5.44 -1.18 8.58
CA ARG A 9 -6.21 -2.41 8.39
C ARG A 9 -7.23 -2.22 7.27
N TRP A 10 -7.68 -3.33 6.70
CA TRP A 10 -8.75 -3.34 5.71
C TRP A 10 -10.08 -3.31 6.45
N LYS A 11 -10.74 -2.17 6.44
CA LYS A 11 -12.03 -1.98 7.09
C LYS A 11 -13.18 -2.45 6.18
N GLU A 12 -14.34 -2.70 6.77
CA GLU A 12 -15.52 -3.22 6.07
C GLU A 12 -16.21 -2.18 5.16
N PHE A 13 -15.44 -1.46 4.35
CA PHE A 13 -16.00 -0.53 3.37
C PHE A 13 -15.92 -1.14 1.97
N LEU A 14 -17.02 -1.76 1.56
CA LEU A 14 -17.05 -2.49 0.28
C LEU A 14 -16.93 -1.59 -0.94
N SER A 15 -17.24 -0.29 -0.79
CA SER A 15 -17.10 0.67 -1.90
C SER A 15 -15.65 0.85 -2.35
N ASP A 16 -14.68 0.58 -1.46
CA ASP A 16 -13.25 0.68 -1.77
C ASP A 16 -12.64 -0.64 -2.25
N SER A 17 -13.44 -1.69 -2.29
CA SER A 17 -12.97 -3.04 -2.57
C SER A 17 -13.62 -3.59 -3.83
N TYR A 18 -12.85 -4.36 -4.59
CA TYR A 18 -13.36 -5.08 -5.75
C TYR A 18 -14.14 -6.31 -5.26
N VAL A 19 -15.47 -6.24 -5.36
CA VAL A 19 -16.34 -7.29 -4.80
C VAL A 19 -16.92 -8.23 -5.86
N TYR A 20 -16.86 -7.86 -7.12
CA TYR A 20 -17.46 -8.65 -8.20
C TYR A 20 -16.75 -10.00 -8.36
N GLY A 21 -17.49 -11.10 -8.12
CA GLY A 21 -16.93 -12.45 -8.18
C GLY A 21 -15.97 -12.78 -7.04
N SER A 22 -15.84 -11.91 -6.04
CA SER A 22 -14.94 -12.09 -4.93
C SER A 22 -15.61 -12.77 -3.74
N LYS A 23 -14.84 -13.58 -3.02
CA LYS A 23 -15.22 -14.09 -1.71
C LYS A 23 -14.41 -13.34 -0.67
N ILE A 24 -15.07 -12.54 0.16
CA ILE A 24 -14.43 -11.69 1.17
C ILE A 24 -14.96 -12.09 2.55
N GLU A 25 -14.07 -12.41 3.47
CA GLU A 25 -14.42 -12.72 4.86
C GLU A 25 -13.66 -11.80 5.80
N PHE A 26 -14.38 -11.07 6.65
CA PHE A 26 -13.79 -10.22 7.68
C PHE A 26 -13.69 -11.05 8.97
N ASN A 27 -12.45 -11.37 9.35
CA ASN A 27 -12.20 -12.26 10.48
C ASN A 27 -12.21 -11.51 11.81
N GLU A 28 -12.45 -12.24 12.92
CA GLU A 28 -12.52 -11.65 14.25
C GLU A 28 -11.24 -10.94 14.69
N ASP A 29 -10.09 -11.41 14.21
CA ASP A 29 -8.78 -10.81 14.53
C ASP A 29 -8.48 -9.53 13.73
N GLY A 30 -9.41 -9.08 12.91
CA GLY A 30 -9.24 -7.90 12.06
C GLY A 30 -8.59 -8.17 10.70
N SER A 31 -8.22 -9.42 10.42
CA SER A 31 -7.71 -9.79 9.11
C SER A 31 -8.85 -9.97 8.10
N VAL A 32 -8.53 -9.96 6.81
CA VAL A 32 -9.50 -10.12 5.74
C VAL A 32 -9.04 -11.21 4.79
N SER A 33 -9.85 -12.25 4.64
CA SER A 33 -9.59 -13.31 3.68
C SER A 33 -10.26 -12.95 2.36
N TYR A 34 -9.49 -12.97 1.28
CA TYR A 34 -9.93 -12.55 -0.03
C TYR A 34 -9.57 -13.60 -1.07
N LYS A 35 -10.53 -13.93 -1.91
CA LYS A 35 -10.34 -14.90 -2.99
C LYS A 35 -11.10 -14.48 -4.23
N ASN A 36 -10.42 -14.42 -5.37
CA ASN A 36 -11.03 -14.18 -6.67
C ASN A 36 -10.13 -14.77 -7.76
N ARG A 37 -10.60 -15.86 -8.37
CA ARG A 37 -9.83 -16.60 -9.38
C ARG A 37 -9.95 -16.04 -10.79
N LEU A 38 -10.98 -15.24 -11.05
CA LEU A 38 -11.30 -14.77 -12.40
C LEU A 38 -10.94 -13.29 -12.62
N MET A 39 -10.33 -12.67 -11.62
CA MET A 39 -9.96 -11.26 -11.69
C MET A 39 -8.83 -11.04 -12.68
N PRO A 40 -8.96 -10.10 -13.64
CA PRO A 40 -7.84 -9.80 -14.54
C PRO A 40 -6.63 -9.24 -13.78
N PRO A 41 -5.39 -9.57 -14.21
CA PRO A 41 -4.21 -8.92 -13.66
C PRO A 41 -4.28 -7.40 -13.81
N GLY A 42 -3.78 -6.68 -12.80
CA GLY A 42 -3.82 -5.22 -12.78
C GLY A 42 -5.07 -4.63 -12.16
N THR A 43 -6.05 -5.46 -11.78
CA THR A 43 -7.26 -4.97 -11.10
C THR A 43 -6.91 -4.49 -9.70
N VAL A 44 -7.44 -3.31 -9.32
CA VAL A 44 -7.29 -2.79 -7.96
C VAL A 44 -8.27 -3.52 -7.05
N ILE A 45 -7.74 -4.26 -6.08
CA ILE A 45 -8.55 -5.04 -5.15
C ILE A 45 -9.15 -4.15 -4.07
N HIS A 46 -8.34 -3.27 -3.49
CA HIS A 46 -8.75 -2.37 -2.41
C HIS A 46 -7.92 -1.11 -2.44
N THR A 47 -8.51 0.00 -2.00
CA THR A 47 -7.85 1.30 -1.94
C THR A 47 -8.01 1.92 -0.56
N TRP A 48 -6.90 2.43 -0.02
CA TRP A 48 -6.88 3.21 1.22
C TRP A 48 -6.57 4.67 0.88
N TYR A 49 -7.24 5.61 1.56
CA TYR A 49 -7.12 7.05 1.30
C TYR A 49 -6.60 7.79 2.53
N SER A 50 -5.72 8.77 2.33
CA SER A 50 -5.31 9.70 3.39
C SER A 50 -6.31 10.83 3.57
N MET A 51 -7.01 11.20 2.51
CA MET A 51 -8.06 12.21 2.52
C MET A 51 -9.19 11.75 1.62
N THR A 52 -10.42 11.98 2.05
CA THR A 52 -11.60 11.65 1.27
C THR A 52 -12.60 12.80 1.31
N ASN A 53 -13.46 12.90 0.29
CA ASN A 53 -14.61 13.77 0.36
C ASN A 53 -15.73 13.03 1.11
N PHE A 54 -15.70 13.15 2.44
CA PHE A 54 -16.62 12.42 3.30
C PHE A 54 -18.09 12.70 2.94
N GLN A 55 -18.43 13.95 2.62
CA GLN A 55 -19.79 14.31 2.25
C GLN A 55 -20.24 13.66 0.93
N GLY A 56 -19.32 13.48 -0.01
CA GLY A 56 -19.61 12.87 -1.30
C GLY A 56 -19.67 11.34 -1.26
N ASN A 57 -18.66 10.71 -0.67
CA ASN A 57 -18.52 9.25 -0.72
C ASN A 57 -18.69 8.55 0.63
N ARG A 58 -18.81 9.30 1.71
CA ARG A 58 -19.02 8.78 3.08
C ARG A 58 -17.94 7.79 3.55
N ILE A 59 -16.72 7.95 3.06
CA ILE A 59 -15.58 7.11 3.43
C ILE A 59 -14.66 7.92 4.33
N GLU A 60 -14.34 7.34 5.50
CA GLU A 60 -13.38 7.95 6.41
C GLU A 60 -11.94 7.69 5.91
N PRO A 61 -11.04 8.69 6.03
CA PRO A 61 -9.63 8.45 5.76
C PRO A 61 -9.07 7.36 6.67
N SER A 62 -8.33 6.41 6.10
CA SER A 62 -7.75 5.30 6.85
C SER A 62 -6.23 5.34 6.92
N LEU A 63 -5.60 6.25 6.18
CA LEU A 63 -4.15 6.39 6.16
C LEU A 63 -3.71 7.54 7.06
N PRO A 64 -2.53 7.42 7.70
CA PRO A 64 -1.99 8.51 8.49
C PRO A 64 -1.58 9.69 7.62
N LEU A 65 -1.49 10.87 8.22
CA LEU A 65 -0.89 12.03 7.56
C LEU A 65 0.61 11.82 7.48
N ILE A 66 1.20 12.16 6.34
CA ILE A 66 2.65 12.10 6.13
C ILE A 66 3.15 13.47 5.67
N ASP A 67 4.40 13.75 6.00
CA ASP A 67 5.06 15.01 5.62
C ASP A 67 5.92 14.81 4.38
N GLY A 68 5.87 15.76 3.45
CA GLY A 68 6.77 15.76 2.31
C GLY A 68 8.22 15.83 2.76
N GLU A 69 9.10 15.15 2.04
CA GLU A 69 10.54 15.07 2.29
C GLU A 69 10.96 14.34 3.57
N ARG A 70 10.03 13.81 4.34
CA ARG A 70 10.39 12.87 5.41
C ARG A 70 10.39 11.46 4.85
N ALA A 71 11.19 10.59 5.45
CA ALA A 71 11.36 9.23 5.00
C ALA A 71 10.47 8.27 5.79
N TYR A 72 9.91 7.28 5.08
CA TYR A 72 9.00 6.30 5.66
C TYR A 72 9.33 4.91 5.14
N SER A 73 8.95 3.91 5.91
CA SER A 73 8.87 2.54 5.43
C SER A 73 7.42 2.08 5.42
N ILE A 74 7.10 1.19 4.48
CA ILE A 74 5.81 0.50 4.45
C ILE A 74 6.08 -0.99 4.45
N ALA A 75 5.41 -1.71 5.34
CA ALA A 75 5.49 -3.16 5.43
C ALA A 75 4.11 -3.75 5.21
N VAL A 76 4.04 -4.80 4.40
CA VAL A 76 2.80 -5.49 4.05
C VAL A 76 2.77 -6.82 4.79
N ASN A 77 1.73 -7.04 5.57
CA ASN A 77 1.55 -8.27 6.32
C ASN A 77 0.39 -9.07 5.72
N ILE A 78 0.73 -10.01 4.84
CA ILE A 78 -0.23 -10.82 4.08
C ILE A 78 0.22 -12.28 4.12
N ASP A 79 -0.74 -13.20 4.34
CA ASP A 79 -0.54 -14.62 4.15
C ASP A 79 -1.08 -15.02 2.78
N TYR A 80 -0.20 -15.50 1.91
CA TYR A 80 -0.58 -15.95 0.57
C TYR A 80 -0.96 -17.43 0.62
N HIS A 81 -2.11 -17.78 0.04
CA HIS A 81 -2.61 -19.15 0.04
C HIS A 81 -2.19 -19.94 -1.20
N ASN A 82 -1.63 -19.27 -2.21
CA ASN A 82 -1.03 -19.90 -3.38
C ASN A 82 0.12 -19.05 -3.90
N SER A 83 0.95 -19.63 -4.76
CA SER A 83 2.13 -18.92 -5.30
C SER A 83 1.79 -17.78 -6.26
N GLU A 84 0.64 -17.85 -6.92
CA GLU A 84 0.20 -16.80 -7.85
C GLU A 84 -0.19 -15.52 -7.12
N SER A 85 -0.73 -15.63 -5.90
CA SER A 85 -1.12 -14.45 -5.12
C SER A 85 0.10 -13.68 -4.59
N GLU A 86 1.30 -14.26 -4.61
CA GLU A 86 2.54 -13.54 -4.27
C GLU A 86 2.88 -12.43 -5.28
N ALA A 87 2.20 -12.41 -6.43
CA ALA A 87 2.35 -11.34 -7.41
C ALA A 87 1.54 -10.08 -7.06
N LEU A 88 0.85 -10.05 -5.92
CA LEU A 88 0.20 -8.84 -5.42
C LEU A 88 1.23 -7.72 -5.26
N MET A 89 0.80 -6.50 -5.57
CA MET A 89 1.66 -5.33 -5.41
C MET A 89 0.86 -4.17 -4.81
N LEU A 90 1.57 -3.22 -4.22
CA LEU A 90 0.98 -1.97 -3.78
C LEU A 90 1.41 -0.86 -4.74
N ARG A 91 0.50 0.05 -5.01
CA ARG A 91 0.83 1.30 -5.69
C ARG A 91 0.50 2.45 -4.76
N ILE A 92 1.48 3.28 -4.46
CA ILE A 92 1.29 4.48 -3.65
C ILE A 92 1.28 5.66 -4.61
N ILE A 93 0.21 6.41 -4.63
CA ILE A 93 0.07 7.58 -5.50
C ILE A 93 -0.03 8.82 -4.64
N PHE A 94 0.85 9.80 -4.89
CA PHE A 94 0.91 11.04 -4.15
C PHE A 94 0.32 12.16 -5.01
N PHE A 95 -0.49 13.01 -4.39
CA PHE A 95 -1.19 14.11 -5.05
C PHE A 95 -0.80 15.43 -4.40
N ASP A 96 -0.72 16.49 -5.21
CA ASP A 96 -0.54 17.85 -4.70
C ASP A 96 -1.87 18.43 -4.23
N ARG A 97 -1.87 19.70 -3.79
CA ARG A 97 -3.07 20.35 -3.27
C ARG A 97 -4.17 20.57 -4.34
N TYR A 98 -3.85 20.41 -5.59
CA TYR A 98 -4.77 20.56 -6.71
C TYR A 98 -5.26 19.20 -7.24
N ASP A 99 -5.03 18.13 -6.50
CA ASP A 99 -5.35 16.75 -6.87
C ASP A 99 -4.61 16.26 -8.13
N ALA A 100 -3.51 16.92 -8.49
CA ALA A 100 -2.66 16.45 -9.58
C ALA A 100 -1.67 15.43 -9.05
N GLN A 101 -1.46 14.35 -9.81
CA GLN A 101 -0.51 13.31 -9.43
C GLN A 101 0.92 13.87 -9.50
N ALA A 102 1.59 13.89 -8.35
CA ALA A 102 2.96 14.38 -8.24
C ALA A 102 3.99 13.26 -8.33
N GLN A 103 3.64 12.05 -7.88
CA GLN A 103 4.56 10.93 -7.79
C GLN A 103 3.78 9.62 -7.64
N SER A 104 4.33 8.51 -8.12
CA SER A 104 3.80 7.19 -7.81
C SER A 104 4.95 6.20 -7.58
N ILE A 105 4.69 5.21 -6.72
CA ILE A 105 5.68 4.20 -6.33
C ILE A 105 4.98 2.84 -6.37
N ILE A 106 5.67 1.84 -6.93
CA ILE A 106 5.21 0.45 -6.92
C ILE A 106 6.02 -0.33 -5.89
N VAL A 107 5.31 -1.02 -4.99
CA VAL A 107 5.91 -1.87 -3.97
C VAL A 107 5.59 -3.31 -4.28
N ARG A 108 6.59 -4.10 -4.61
CA ARG A 108 6.46 -5.53 -4.96
C ARG A 108 6.94 -6.45 -3.85
N ASP A 109 7.81 -5.95 -2.98
CA ASP A 109 8.34 -6.68 -1.84
C ASP A 109 7.48 -6.47 -0.60
N LYS A 110 7.70 -7.27 0.43
CA LYS A 110 6.95 -7.13 1.68
C LYS A 110 7.26 -5.86 2.43
N LYS A 111 8.35 -5.19 2.11
CA LYS A 111 8.76 -3.93 2.74
C LYS A 111 9.46 -3.04 1.72
N ALA A 112 9.17 -1.76 1.78
CA ALA A 112 9.82 -0.76 0.96
C ALA A 112 9.96 0.54 1.73
N PHE A 113 10.91 1.37 1.31
CA PHE A 113 11.12 2.70 1.88
C PHE A 113 10.72 3.73 0.82
N PHE A 114 10.15 4.84 1.27
CA PHE A 114 9.76 5.91 0.37
C PHE A 114 9.92 7.27 1.03
N LYS A 115 10.03 8.29 0.19
CA LYS A 115 10.18 9.68 0.63
C LYS A 115 9.27 10.53 -0.26
N PRO A 116 8.12 10.98 0.26
CA PRO A 116 7.19 11.78 -0.54
C PRO A 116 7.82 13.12 -0.94
N SER A 117 7.43 13.62 -2.11
CA SER A 117 7.82 14.95 -2.57
C SER A 117 7.28 16.02 -1.61
N ILE A 118 7.98 17.17 -1.51
CA ILE A 118 7.54 18.32 -0.71
C ILE A 118 6.15 18.81 -1.13
N ARG A 119 5.75 18.57 -2.38
CA ARG A 119 4.44 18.98 -2.90
C ARG A 119 3.31 18.06 -2.50
N THR A 120 3.59 16.96 -1.81
CA THR A 120 2.58 15.98 -1.43
C THR A 120 1.59 16.59 -0.44
N TYR A 121 0.31 16.55 -0.81
CA TYR A 121 -0.80 17.01 0.02
C TYR A 121 -1.68 15.85 0.49
N SER A 122 -1.90 14.87 -0.39
CA SER A 122 -2.65 13.67 -0.09
C SER A 122 -2.03 12.48 -0.81
N TYR A 123 -2.41 11.28 -0.41
CA TYR A 123 -1.96 10.07 -1.08
C TYR A 123 -3.00 8.97 -0.93
N ARG A 124 -2.88 7.96 -1.76
CA ARG A 124 -3.68 6.75 -1.62
C ARG A 124 -2.79 5.55 -1.86
N ILE A 125 -3.18 4.42 -1.28
CA ILE A 125 -2.50 3.14 -1.47
C ILE A 125 -3.49 2.18 -2.10
N GLU A 126 -3.10 1.55 -3.21
CA GLU A 126 -3.92 0.58 -3.93
C GLU A 126 -3.27 -0.79 -3.83
N LEU A 127 -4.06 -1.80 -3.47
CA LEU A 127 -3.64 -3.20 -3.52
C LEU A 127 -4.07 -3.75 -4.87
N ILE A 128 -3.09 -4.21 -5.67
CA ILE A 128 -3.30 -4.57 -7.07
C ILE A 128 -3.04 -6.05 -7.27
N ASN A 129 -3.97 -6.71 -8.00
CA ASN A 129 -3.86 -8.11 -8.36
C ASN A 129 -2.78 -8.33 -9.42
N GLY A 130 -1.92 -9.33 -9.19
CA GLY A 130 -0.93 -9.75 -10.18
C GLY A 130 -1.21 -11.13 -10.79
N GLY A 131 -2.23 -11.82 -10.31
CA GLY A 131 -2.57 -13.16 -10.75
C GLY A 131 -3.81 -13.68 -10.04
N ASN A 132 -3.83 -14.95 -9.68
CA ASN A 132 -4.95 -15.56 -8.96
C ASN A 132 -4.94 -15.09 -7.49
N ALA A 133 -5.88 -14.23 -7.11
CA ALA A 133 -5.93 -13.66 -5.77
C ALA A 133 -6.53 -14.67 -4.77
N ASP A 134 -5.73 -15.09 -3.81
CA ASP A 134 -6.14 -15.96 -2.71
C ASP A 134 -5.20 -15.72 -1.54
N PHE A 135 -5.63 -14.91 -0.58
CA PHE A 135 -4.75 -14.46 0.51
C PHE A 135 -5.55 -14.03 1.73
N THR A 136 -4.86 -13.90 2.86
CA THR A 136 -5.39 -13.25 4.06
C THR A 136 -4.58 -12.00 4.34
N PHE A 137 -5.23 -10.85 4.27
CA PHE A 137 -4.61 -9.54 4.55
C PHE A 137 -4.71 -9.25 6.05
N LYS A 138 -3.59 -8.95 6.68
CA LYS A 138 -3.56 -8.60 8.10
C LYS A 138 -3.43 -7.11 8.33
N SER A 139 -2.41 -6.47 7.75
CA SER A 139 -2.19 -5.04 7.93
C SER A 139 -1.15 -4.49 6.96
N LEU A 140 -1.15 -3.16 6.83
CA LEU A 140 -0.01 -2.38 6.35
C LEU A 140 0.57 -1.66 7.58
N VAL A 141 1.88 -1.60 7.69
CA VAL A 141 2.54 -0.86 8.75
C VAL A 141 3.37 0.25 8.10
N ILE A 142 3.02 1.49 8.39
CA ILE A 142 3.74 2.67 7.91
C ILE A 142 4.52 3.23 9.09
N LYS A 143 5.82 3.42 8.90
CA LYS A 143 6.70 3.89 9.96
C LYS A 143 7.58 5.02 9.44
N GLU A 144 7.68 6.11 10.21
CA GLU A 144 8.66 7.16 9.93
C GLU A 144 10.06 6.64 10.27
N VAL A 145 10.99 6.78 9.34
CA VAL A 145 12.38 6.33 9.52
C VAL A 145 13.33 7.51 9.42
N SER A 146 14.56 7.34 9.93
CA SER A 146 15.57 8.38 9.84
C SER A 146 16.10 8.51 8.41
N GLU A 147 16.63 9.69 8.07
CA GLU A 147 17.32 9.90 6.79
C GLU A 147 18.45 8.89 6.59
N GLU A 148 19.14 8.55 7.66
CA GLU A 148 20.25 7.60 7.63
C GLU A 148 19.77 6.19 7.22
N GLU A 149 18.65 5.74 7.79
CA GLU A 149 18.05 4.46 7.41
C GLU A 149 17.60 4.45 5.96
N PHE A 150 16.98 5.55 5.52
CA PHE A 150 16.52 5.70 4.14
C PHE A 150 17.70 5.66 3.16
N ASP A 151 18.75 6.42 3.43
CA ASP A 151 19.92 6.47 2.58
C ASP A 151 20.63 5.12 2.51
N ALA A 152 20.75 4.41 3.64
CA ALA A 152 21.32 3.07 3.67
C ALA A 152 20.54 2.08 2.81
N GLU A 153 19.21 2.17 2.81
CA GLU A 153 18.36 1.32 1.98
C GLU A 153 18.52 1.64 0.50
N GLN A 154 18.64 2.92 0.13
CA GLN A 154 18.87 3.31 -1.26
C GLN A 154 20.21 2.79 -1.76
N GLU A 155 21.25 2.86 -0.95
CA GLU A 155 22.56 2.29 -1.29
C GLU A 155 22.49 0.77 -1.50
N ARG A 156 21.76 0.08 -0.64
CA ARG A 156 21.55 -1.36 -0.75
C ARG A 156 20.88 -1.73 -2.08
N ILE A 157 19.83 -0.99 -2.44
CA ILE A 157 19.11 -1.21 -3.70
C ILE A 157 20.03 -0.97 -4.91
N GLU A 158 20.83 0.08 -4.88
CA GLU A 158 21.77 0.38 -5.96
C GLU A 158 22.83 -0.72 -6.13
N ARG A 159 23.36 -1.25 -5.03
CA ARG A 159 24.30 -2.37 -5.06
C ARG A 159 23.67 -3.62 -5.69
N LEU A 160 22.43 -3.92 -5.35
CA LEU A 160 21.71 -5.06 -5.92
C LEU A 160 21.50 -4.90 -7.43
N LYS A 161 21.22 -3.67 -7.90
CA LYS A 161 21.10 -3.38 -9.33
C LYS A 161 22.42 -3.56 -10.05
N GLU A 162 23.52 -3.10 -9.46
CA GLU A 162 24.87 -3.26 -10.05
C GLU A 162 25.24 -4.73 -10.16
N ASP A 163 24.96 -5.52 -9.11
CA ASP A 163 25.23 -6.95 -9.10
C ASP A 163 24.40 -7.71 -10.14
N SER A 164 23.17 -7.29 -10.38
CA SER A 164 22.30 -7.93 -11.39
C SER A 164 22.70 -7.62 -12.82
N ASN A 165 23.49 -6.55 -13.03
CA ASN A 165 23.98 -6.14 -14.36
C ASN A 165 25.34 -6.73 -14.73
N LYS A 166 25.92 -7.55 -13.86
CA LYS A 166 27.21 -8.20 -14.11
C LYS A 166 27.06 -9.59 -14.73
#